data_7224aa88a57c5eb94a1890308836b9a4
#
_entry.id   7224aa88a57c5eb94a1890308836b9a4
#
_cell.length_a   1.000
_cell.length_b   1.000
_cell.length_c   1.000
_cell.angle_alpha   90.00
_cell.angle_beta   90.00
_cell.angle_gamma   90.00
#
_symmetry.space_group_name_H-M   'P 1'
#
loop_
_entity.id
_entity.type
_entity.pdbx_description
1 polymer ?
#
loop_
_entity_poly.entity_id
_entity_poly.type
_entity_poly.pdbx_seq_one_letter_code
_entity_poly.pdbx_strand_id
1 'polypeptide(L)'
;HAERLGDIIIGAQLKSEHGSLYAEAERVLAGRRRARAVERYSDAQHGQVVTYSIWQYDLTNAGWLDWTHARQLFRVERVVDRPDGSRVSVGNRYYVTSDTADQLGPKHALECSREHWRCEEETHWTADVEFQEDRRRLAWSRHPLGLLVVSLLRRIALCVLAVIRQLSRVSYSEETPSWHQVTEHFLLLLCEPLLETEAFDLV
;
A
#
# COMPACT_ATOMS: atom_id res chain seq x y z
N HIS A 1 -5.78 -12.65 22.04
CA HIS A 1 -5.80 -11.17 22.20
C HIS A 1 -6.79 -10.50 21.25
N ALA A 2 -7.04 -11.12 20.07
CA ALA A 2 -8.03 -10.62 19.11
C ALA A 2 -9.49 -10.81 19.59
N GLU A 3 -9.79 -11.78 20.42
CA GLU A 3 -11.12 -12.01 21.00
C GLU A 3 -11.63 -10.85 21.89
N ARG A 4 -10.74 -9.96 22.34
CA ARG A 4 -11.12 -8.78 23.14
C ARG A 4 -11.36 -7.51 22.32
N LEU A 5 -11.01 -7.53 21.04
CA LEU A 5 -11.07 -6.35 20.17
C LEU A 5 -12.22 -6.44 19.17
N GLY A 6 -13.29 -7.19 19.50
CA GLY A 6 -14.48 -7.40 18.65
C GLY A 6 -14.52 -6.50 17.42
N ASP A 7 -14.68 -7.05 16.24
CA ASP A 7 -14.81 -6.38 14.94
C ASP A 7 -13.54 -5.82 14.26
N ILE A 8 -12.33 -6.18 14.70
CA ILE A 8 -11.13 -5.86 13.90
C ILE A 8 -10.98 -6.89 12.78
N ILE A 9 -11.18 -6.43 11.56
CA ILE A 9 -10.89 -7.16 10.33
C ILE A 9 -9.38 -7.20 10.14
N ILE A 10 -8.82 -8.40 10.07
CA ILE A 10 -7.41 -8.61 9.72
C ILE A 10 -7.37 -9.12 8.30
N GLY A 11 -6.81 -8.31 7.38
CA GLY A 11 -6.45 -8.72 6.04
C GLY A 11 -4.93 -8.63 5.87
N ALA A 12 -4.29 -9.68 5.39
CA ALA A 12 -2.84 -9.70 5.19
C ALA A 12 -2.48 -10.30 3.84
N GLN A 13 -1.52 -9.67 3.15
CA GLN A 13 -0.90 -10.26 1.98
C GLN A 13 0.07 -11.36 2.42
N LEU A 14 -0.04 -12.52 1.78
CA LEU A 14 0.88 -13.62 1.96
C LEU A 14 2.08 -13.43 1.03
N LYS A 15 3.27 -13.42 1.59
CA LYS A 15 4.54 -13.41 0.86
C LYS A 15 5.18 -14.80 0.90
N SER A 16 6.05 -15.10 -0.06
CA SER A 16 6.75 -16.39 -0.15
C SER A 16 7.55 -16.76 1.12
N GLU A 17 8.00 -15.76 1.87
CA GLU A 17 8.66 -15.92 3.18
C GLU A 17 7.73 -16.48 4.29
N HIS A 18 6.40 -16.42 4.10
CA HIS A 18 5.43 -17.05 5.01
C HIS A 18 5.26 -18.57 4.77
N GLY A 19 6.25 -19.20 4.10
CA GLY A 19 6.46 -20.63 3.99
C GLY A 19 5.21 -21.47 3.73
N SER A 20 4.76 -22.19 4.74
CA SER A 20 3.68 -23.18 4.62
C SER A 20 2.32 -22.57 4.24
N LEU A 21 1.98 -21.39 4.77
CA LEU A 21 0.70 -20.74 4.49
C LEU A 21 0.62 -20.22 3.05
N TYR A 22 1.70 -19.65 2.54
CA TYR A 22 1.77 -19.22 1.15
C TYR A 22 1.65 -20.40 0.19
N ALA A 23 2.41 -21.47 0.43
CA ALA A 23 2.38 -22.69 -0.38
C ALA A 23 0.98 -23.32 -0.39
N GLU A 24 0.30 -23.31 0.75
CA GLU A 24 -1.04 -23.85 0.87
C GLU A 24 -2.08 -22.96 0.15
N ALA A 25 -1.99 -21.65 0.27
CA ALA A 25 -2.81 -20.72 -0.48
C ALA A 25 -2.62 -20.89 -2.01
N GLU A 26 -1.38 -21.04 -2.44
CA GLU A 26 -1.05 -21.31 -3.82
C GLU A 26 -1.65 -22.65 -4.29
N ARG A 27 -1.49 -23.73 -3.52
CA ARG A 27 -2.03 -25.05 -3.81
C ARG A 27 -3.55 -25.05 -3.97
N VAL A 28 -4.25 -24.45 -3.02
CA VAL A 28 -5.72 -24.41 -3.00
C VAL A 28 -6.27 -23.55 -4.12
N LEU A 29 -5.65 -22.39 -4.38
CA LEU A 29 -6.10 -21.43 -5.38
C LEU A 29 -5.54 -21.73 -6.79
N ALA A 30 -4.45 -22.48 -6.93
CA ALA A 30 -3.93 -22.91 -8.24
C ALA A 30 -4.90 -23.84 -9.00
N GLY A 31 -5.56 -24.75 -8.31
CA GLY A 31 -6.59 -25.61 -8.88
C GLY A 31 -7.78 -24.83 -9.49
N ARG A 32 -7.99 -23.59 -9.02
CA ARG A 32 -9.03 -22.69 -9.52
C ARG A 32 -8.58 -21.76 -10.65
N ARG A 33 -7.37 -21.88 -11.14
CA ARG A 33 -6.85 -21.09 -12.26
C ARG A 33 -7.72 -21.19 -13.52
N ARG A 34 -8.38 -22.35 -13.71
CA ARG A 34 -9.31 -22.59 -14.82
C ARG A 34 -10.75 -22.19 -14.50
N ALA A 35 -11.07 -21.96 -13.25
CA ALA A 35 -12.37 -21.45 -12.85
C ALA A 35 -12.50 -19.99 -13.27
N ARG A 36 -13.70 -19.58 -13.61
CA ARG A 36 -14.01 -18.16 -13.87
C ARG A 36 -13.73 -17.36 -12.61
N ALA A 37 -13.08 -16.18 -12.76
CA ALA A 37 -12.93 -15.23 -11.66
C ALA A 37 -14.30 -14.86 -11.09
N VAL A 38 -14.38 -14.74 -9.78
CA VAL A 38 -15.62 -14.39 -9.08
C VAL A 38 -15.97 -12.93 -9.36
N GLU A 39 -14.94 -12.05 -9.40
CA GLU A 39 -15.09 -10.63 -9.74
C GLU A 39 -13.92 -10.20 -10.65
N ARG A 40 -14.15 -9.18 -11.48
CA ARG A 40 -13.14 -8.62 -12.38
C ARG A 40 -13.30 -7.11 -12.50
N TYR A 41 -12.18 -6.43 -12.50
CA TYR A 41 -12.09 -4.99 -12.73
C TYR A 41 -11.02 -4.70 -13.78
N SER A 42 -11.30 -3.78 -14.70
CA SER A 42 -10.32 -3.33 -15.70
C SER A 42 -10.25 -1.81 -15.75
N ASP A 43 -9.05 -1.28 -15.91
CA ASP A 43 -8.78 0.14 -15.98
C ASP A 43 -7.68 0.44 -17.00
N ALA A 44 -7.70 1.66 -17.56
CA ALA A 44 -6.63 2.17 -18.42
C ALA A 44 -5.62 2.93 -17.56
N GLN A 45 -4.38 2.48 -17.53
CA GLN A 45 -3.30 3.09 -16.75
C GLN A 45 -2.07 3.28 -17.66
N HIS A 46 -1.59 4.52 -17.76
CA HIS A 46 -0.38 4.85 -18.53
C HIS A 46 -0.37 4.27 -19.97
N GLY A 47 -1.51 4.33 -20.66
CA GLY A 47 -1.66 3.78 -22.01
C GLY A 47 -1.71 2.26 -22.09
N GLN A 48 -1.91 1.57 -20.98
CA GLN A 48 -2.06 0.12 -20.89
C GLN A 48 -3.42 -0.24 -20.29
N VAL A 49 -3.91 -1.43 -20.57
CA VAL A 49 -5.12 -1.98 -19.94
C VAL A 49 -4.69 -2.89 -18.80
N VAL A 50 -5.08 -2.53 -17.58
CA VAL A 50 -4.81 -3.34 -16.39
C VAL A 50 -6.09 -4.03 -15.96
N THR A 51 -6.05 -5.35 -15.91
CA THR A 51 -7.19 -6.18 -15.48
C THR A 51 -6.84 -6.88 -14.17
N TYR A 52 -7.69 -6.70 -13.19
CA TYR A 52 -7.64 -7.41 -11.92
C TYR A 52 -8.74 -8.47 -11.88
N SER A 53 -8.39 -9.66 -11.44
CA SER A 53 -9.33 -10.77 -11.27
C SER A 53 -9.13 -11.41 -9.91
N ILE A 54 -10.20 -11.75 -9.22
CA ILE A 54 -10.15 -12.35 -7.88
C ILE A 54 -10.77 -13.75 -7.87
N TRP A 55 -10.14 -14.64 -7.12
CA TRP A 55 -10.65 -15.96 -6.75
C TRP A 55 -10.61 -16.07 -5.23
N GLN A 56 -11.70 -16.57 -4.67
CA GLN A 56 -11.86 -16.74 -3.22
C GLN A 56 -12.00 -18.21 -2.87
N TYR A 57 -11.54 -18.55 -1.66
CA TYR A 57 -11.71 -19.85 -1.04
C TYR A 57 -12.09 -19.67 0.43
N ASP A 58 -13.23 -20.26 0.80
CA ASP A 58 -13.73 -20.24 2.16
C ASP A 58 -12.96 -21.27 3.00
N LEU A 59 -12.45 -20.84 4.15
CA LEU A 59 -11.69 -21.64 5.10
C LEU A 59 -12.55 -22.12 6.28
N THR A 60 -13.82 -21.81 6.33
CA THR A 60 -14.70 -22.08 7.48
C THR A 60 -14.66 -23.58 7.89
N ASN A 61 -14.43 -24.47 6.95
CA ASN A 61 -14.33 -25.92 7.17
C ASN A 61 -12.92 -26.47 6.97
N ALA A 62 -11.90 -25.63 6.92
CA ALA A 62 -10.52 -26.04 6.66
C ALA A 62 -9.78 -26.38 7.96
N GLY A 63 -10.19 -27.45 8.63
CA GLY A 63 -9.56 -27.93 9.88
C GLY A 63 -8.09 -28.37 9.74
N TRP A 64 -7.53 -28.31 8.56
CA TRP A 64 -6.13 -28.61 8.25
C TRP A 64 -5.22 -27.39 8.29
N LEU A 65 -5.77 -26.18 8.37
CA LEU A 65 -5.00 -24.93 8.43
C LEU A 65 -4.80 -24.54 9.90
N ASP A 66 -3.57 -24.53 10.34
CA ASP A 66 -3.20 -24.13 11.71
C ASP A 66 -3.20 -22.59 11.84
N TRP A 67 -4.32 -21.97 11.49
CA TRP A 67 -4.53 -20.54 11.66
C TRP A 67 -5.96 -20.24 12.11
N THR A 68 -6.13 -20.12 13.40
CA THR A 68 -7.42 -20.08 14.11
C THR A 68 -8.35 -18.94 13.64
N HIS A 69 -7.78 -17.84 13.14
CA HIS A 69 -8.55 -16.66 12.76
C HIS A 69 -8.73 -16.50 11.24
N ALA A 70 -8.13 -17.36 10.41
CA ALA A 70 -8.31 -17.31 8.98
C ALA A 70 -9.70 -17.82 8.59
N ARG A 71 -10.46 -17.04 7.84
CA ARG A 71 -11.79 -17.41 7.34
C ARG A 71 -11.83 -17.52 5.82
N GLN A 72 -11.02 -16.73 5.13
CA GLN A 72 -10.92 -16.80 3.68
C GLN A 72 -9.48 -16.67 3.21
N LEU A 73 -9.20 -17.33 2.10
CA LEU A 73 -8.06 -17.06 1.22
C LEU A 73 -8.57 -16.45 -0.08
N PHE A 74 -7.83 -15.52 -0.65
CA PHE A 74 -8.10 -15.08 -2.00
C PHE A 74 -6.81 -14.80 -2.77
N ARG A 75 -6.91 -14.99 -4.10
CA ARG A 75 -5.87 -14.66 -5.06
C ARG A 75 -6.36 -13.50 -5.91
N VAL A 76 -5.55 -12.49 -6.03
CA VAL A 76 -5.72 -11.41 -7.00
C VAL A 76 -4.68 -11.57 -8.08
N GLU A 77 -5.14 -11.71 -9.32
CA GLU A 77 -4.31 -11.71 -10.51
C GLU A 77 -4.39 -10.33 -11.15
N ARG A 78 -3.23 -9.73 -11.38
CA ARG A 78 -3.08 -8.48 -12.13
C ARG A 78 -2.48 -8.80 -13.49
N VAL A 79 -3.21 -8.51 -14.54
CA VAL A 79 -2.79 -8.65 -15.94
C VAL A 79 -2.62 -7.27 -16.54
N VAL A 80 -1.50 -7.03 -17.19
CA VAL A 80 -1.22 -5.78 -17.92
C VAL A 80 -1.09 -6.13 -19.38
N ASP A 81 -1.93 -5.52 -20.21
CA ASP A 81 -1.93 -5.67 -21.66
C ASP A 81 -1.71 -4.32 -22.32
N ARG A 82 -1.05 -4.30 -23.49
CA ARG A 82 -0.97 -3.12 -24.34
C ARG A 82 -2.31 -2.91 -25.07
N PRO A 83 -2.53 -1.72 -25.64
CA PRO A 83 -3.75 -1.46 -26.42
C PRO A 83 -3.94 -2.41 -27.61
N ASP A 84 -2.85 -2.95 -28.16
CA ASP A 84 -2.87 -3.95 -29.22
C ASP A 84 -3.24 -5.36 -28.76
N GLY A 85 -3.51 -5.55 -27.46
CA GLY A 85 -3.85 -6.82 -26.84
C GLY A 85 -2.65 -7.69 -26.48
N SER A 86 -1.42 -7.26 -26.76
CA SER A 86 -0.21 -7.99 -26.36
C SER A 86 0.02 -7.90 -24.87
N ARG A 87 0.33 -9.06 -24.24
CA ARG A 87 0.55 -9.16 -22.81
C ARG A 87 1.92 -8.61 -22.40
N VAL A 88 1.91 -7.71 -21.42
CA VAL A 88 3.13 -7.13 -20.82
C VAL A 88 3.56 -7.92 -19.58
N SER A 89 2.62 -8.17 -18.67
CA SER A 89 2.92 -8.87 -17.43
C SER A 89 1.70 -9.54 -16.82
N VAL A 90 1.96 -10.57 -15.99
CA VAL A 90 0.97 -11.24 -15.14
C VAL A 90 1.57 -11.39 -13.76
N GLY A 91 0.88 -10.90 -12.75
CA GLY A 91 1.25 -11.05 -11.35
C GLY A 91 0.13 -11.68 -10.54
N ASN A 92 0.48 -12.58 -9.62
CA ASN A 92 -0.46 -13.17 -8.68
C ASN A 92 -0.08 -12.77 -7.26
N ARG A 93 -1.08 -12.44 -6.44
CA ARG A 93 -0.93 -12.14 -5.03
C ARG A 93 -1.96 -12.91 -4.24
N TYR A 94 -1.54 -13.40 -3.09
CA TYR A 94 -2.37 -14.18 -2.20
C TYR A 94 -2.61 -13.41 -0.92
N TYR A 95 -3.83 -13.49 -0.43
CA TYR A 95 -4.26 -12.80 0.79
C TYR A 95 -5.03 -13.76 1.68
N VAL A 96 -5.02 -13.45 2.96
CA VAL A 96 -5.81 -14.13 3.98
C VAL A 96 -6.58 -13.08 4.77
N THR A 97 -7.80 -13.40 5.18
CA THR A 97 -8.61 -12.53 6.03
C THR A 97 -9.32 -13.31 7.14
N SER A 98 -9.59 -12.61 8.23
CA SER A 98 -10.42 -13.09 9.32
C SER A 98 -11.93 -12.95 9.05
N ASP A 99 -12.32 -12.27 7.97
CA ASP A 99 -13.72 -12.12 7.58
C ASP A 99 -14.25 -13.33 6.85
N THR A 100 -15.53 -13.61 7.07
CA THR A 100 -16.28 -14.61 6.30
C THR A 100 -16.66 -14.07 4.91
N ALA A 101 -17.06 -14.95 4.00
CA ALA A 101 -17.48 -14.57 2.65
C ALA A 101 -18.71 -13.64 2.64
N ASP A 102 -19.54 -13.72 3.67
CA ASP A 102 -20.72 -12.87 3.82
C ASP A 102 -20.34 -11.45 4.28
N GLN A 103 -19.25 -11.31 5.05
CA GLN A 103 -18.73 -10.04 5.55
C GLN A 103 -17.86 -9.33 4.52
N LEU A 104 -16.98 -10.07 3.85
CA LEU A 104 -16.09 -9.56 2.81
C LEU A 104 -16.36 -10.27 1.48
N GLY A 105 -17.28 -9.74 0.70
CA GLY A 105 -17.58 -10.23 -0.64
C GLY A 105 -16.45 -9.95 -1.64
N PRO A 106 -16.44 -10.64 -2.80
CA PRO A 106 -15.33 -10.60 -3.77
C PRO A 106 -15.04 -9.20 -4.32
N LYS A 107 -16.06 -8.40 -4.57
CA LYS A 107 -15.91 -7.03 -5.06
C LYS A 107 -15.15 -6.18 -4.06
N HIS A 108 -15.59 -6.19 -2.81
CA HIS A 108 -14.98 -5.40 -1.74
C HIS A 108 -13.57 -5.90 -1.40
N ALA A 109 -13.33 -7.22 -1.40
CA ALA A 109 -12.00 -7.79 -1.24
C ALA A 109 -11.04 -7.32 -2.35
N LEU A 110 -11.51 -7.22 -3.60
CA LEU A 110 -10.73 -6.69 -4.71
C LEU A 110 -10.44 -5.19 -4.55
N GLU A 111 -11.40 -4.41 -4.13
CA GLU A 111 -11.25 -2.98 -3.82
C GLU A 111 -10.21 -2.78 -2.70
N CYS A 112 -10.34 -3.47 -1.57
CA CYS A 112 -9.38 -3.42 -0.47
C CYS A 112 -7.95 -3.79 -0.89
N SER A 113 -7.78 -4.82 -1.72
CA SER A 113 -6.47 -5.21 -2.22
C SER A 113 -5.83 -4.13 -3.10
N ARG A 114 -6.62 -3.42 -3.90
CA ARG A 114 -6.16 -2.32 -4.75
C ARG A 114 -5.80 -1.09 -3.93
N GLU A 115 -6.61 -0.74 -2.93
CA GLU A 115 -6.34 0.37 -2.02
C GLU A 115 -5.08 0.12 -1.18
N HIS A 116 -4.85 -1.10 -0.72
CA HIS A 116 -3.62 -1.47 -0.03
C HIS A 116 -2.39 -1.21 -0.91
N TRP A 117 -2.47 -1.58 -2.19
CA TRP A 117 -1.38 -1.31 -3.14
C TRP A 117 -1.17 0.17 -3.40
N ARG A 118 -2.25 0.92 -3.53
CA ARG A 118 -2.14 2.37 -3.69
C ARG A 118 -1.46 3.01 -2.48
N CYS A 119 -1.76 2.56 -1.27
CA CYS A 119 -1.07 3.02 -0.07
C CYS A 119 0.44 2.68 -0.10
N GLU A 120 0.82 1.48 -0.54
CA GLU A 120 2.23 1.12 -0.68
C GLU A 120 2.92 1.97 -1.76
N GLU A 121 2.33 2.11 -2.94
CA GLU A 121 2.91 2.87 -4.05
C GLU A 121 2.95 4.39 -3.75
N GLU A 122 1.90 4.96 -3.21
CA GLU A 122 1.82 6.40 -2.98
C GLU A 122 2.54 6.85 -1.70
N THR A 123 2.51 6.06 -0.64
CA THR A 123 3.02 6.46 0.68
C THR A 123 4.39 5.86 0.97
N HIS A 124 4.53 4.53 0.90
CA HIS A 124 5.78 3.86 1.24
C HIS A 124 6.85 4.11 0.18
N TRP A 125 6.51 3.95 -1.09
CA TRP A 125 7.44 4.22 -2.19
C TRP A 125 7.95 5.67 -2.14
N THR A 126 7.08 6.65 -1.87
CA THR A 126 7.47 8.05 -1.73
C THR A 126 8.43 8.24 -0.55
N ALA A 127 8.15 7.61 0.60
CA ALA A 127 9.02 7.70 1.76
C ALA A 127 10.40 7.08 1.49
N ASP A 128 10.45 5.94 0.80
CA ASP A 128 11.68 5.19 0.56
C ASP A 128 12.50 5.76 -0.59
N VAL A 129 11.86 6.18 -1.68
CA VAL A 129 12.57 6.66 -2.90
C VAL A 129 12.85 8.16 -2.80
N GLU A 130 11.85 8.98 -2.50
CA GLU A 130 12.01 10.43 -2.49
C GLU A 130 12.69 10.92 -1.20
N PHE A 131 12.28 10.38 -0.05
CA PHE A 131 12.84 10.79 1.25
C PHE A 131 13.93 9.86 1.78
N GLN A 132 14.23 8.75 1.06
CA GLN A 132 15.29 7.79 1.37
C GLN A 132 15.20 7.24 2.81
N GLU A 133 13.97 6.96 3.26
CA GLU A 133 13.73 6.54 4.65
C GLU A 133 14.51 5.27 4.99
N ASP A 134 14.56 4.29 4.10
CA ASP A 134 15.28 3.02 4.27
C ASP A 134 16.81 3.19 4.29
N ARG A 135 17.36 4.21 3.63
CA ARG A 135 18.80 4.46 3.56
C ARG A 135 19.33 5.19 4.77
N ARG A 136 18.49 5.94 5.44
CA ARG A 136 18.87 6.71 6.66
C ARG A 136 18.68 5.85 7.90
N ARG A 137 19.61 4.91 8.09
CA ARG A 137 19.64 4.08 9.30
C ARG A 137 19.85 4.97 10.52
N LEU A 138 18.84 5.07 11.34
CA LEU A 138 18.96 5.67 12.65
C LEU A 138 19.61 4.65 13.58
N ALA A 139 20.80 4.97 14.10
CA ALA A 139 21.55 4.13 15.05
C ALA A 139 20.88 4.07 16.44
N TRP A 140 19.54 4.02 16.49
CA TRP A 140 18.74 4.18 17.69
C TRP A 140 18.12 2.86 18.17
N SER A 141 18.65 1.73 17.74
CA SER A 141 18.21 0.40 18.18
C SER A 141 18.18 0.23 19.70
N ARG A 142 18.95 1.06 20.43
CA ARG A 142 18.96 1.08 21.90
C ARG A 142 17.93 2.02 22.53
N HIS A 143 17.20 2.80 21.74
CA HIS A 143 16.23 3.79 22.20
C HIS A 143 14.90 3.66 21.46
N PRO A 144 14.06 2.66 21.77
CA PRO A 144 12.84 2.38 21.03
C PRO A 144 11.85 3.56 21.02
N LEU A 145 11.78 4.34 22.12
CA LEU A 145 10.95 5.55 22.17
C LEU A 145 11.47 6.64 21.23
N GLY A 146 12.78 6.80 21.12
CA GLY A 146 13.38 7.75 20.18
C GLY A 146 13.09 7.37 18.73
N LEU A 147 13.16 6.08 18.40
CA LEU A 147 12.80 5.58 17.09
C LEU A 147 11.31 5.87 16.77
N LEU A 148 10.42 5.64 17.73
CA LEU A 148 9.00 5.94 17.59
C LEU A 148 8.76 7.44 17.32
N VAL A 149 9.40 8.32 18.11
CA VAL A 149 9.27 9.78 17.95
C VAL A 149 9.72 10.21 16.55
N VAL A 150 10.87 9.74 16.08
CA VAL A 150 11.37 10.09 14.73
C VAL A 150 10.46 9.56 13.65
N SER A 151 9.96 8.33 13.79
CA SER A 151 9.01 7.76 12.82
C SER A 151 7.71 8.58 12.77
N LEU A 152 7.19 9.01 13.91
CA LEU A 152 6.01 9.88 13.97
C LEU A 152 6.26 11.23 13.31
N LEU A 153 7.41 11.87 13.62
CA LEU A 153 7.77 13.17 13.01
C LEU A 153 7.90 13.06 11.49
N ARG A 154 8.50 11.99 10.98
CA ARG A 154 8.59 11.73 9.54
C ARG A 154 7.19 11.57 8.90
N ARG A 155 6.31 10.83 9.54
CA ARG A 155 4.92 10.67 9.05
C ARG A 155 4.16 11.99 9.06
N ILE A 156 4.30 12.80 10.10
CA ILE A 156 3.71 14.15 10.16
C ILE A 156 4.25 15.02 9.03
N ALA A 157 5.57 15.05 8.83
CA ALA A 157 6.20 15.83 7.76
C ALA A 157 5.69 15.39 6.37
N LEU A 158 5.61 14.07 6.11
CA LEU A 158 5.07 13.54 4.87
C LEU A 158 3.60 13.95 4.65
N CYS A 159 2.78 13.89 5.70
CA CYS A 159 1.38 14.34 5.63
C CYS A 159 1.29 15.84 5.32
N VAL A 160 2.10 16.68 5.94
CA VAL A 160 2.13 18.14 5.68
C VAL A 160 2.54 18.41 4.24
N LEU A 161 3.61 17.77 3.74
CA LEU A 161 4.05 17.92 2.35
C LEU A 161 3.00 17.41 1.35
N ALA A 162 2.28 16.34 1.67
CA ALA A 162 1.20 15.84 0.84
C ALA A 162 0.04 16.84 0.73
N VAL A 163 -0.33 17.48 1.84
CA VAL A 163 -1.34 18.56 1.85
C VAL A 163 -0.88 19.75 1.04
N ILE A 164 0.36 20.21 1.21
CA ILE A 164 0.93 21.32 0.44
C ILE A 164 0.91 20.98 -1.05
N ARG A 165 1.35 19.76 -1.42
CA ARG A 165 1.33 19.29 -2.80
C ARG A 165 -0.06 19.31 -3.41
N GLN A 166 -1.07 18.90 -2.65
CA GLN A 166 -2.46 18.90 -3.10
C GLN A 166 -3.00 20.34 -3.26
N LEU A 167 -2.68 21.22 -2.33
CA LEU A 167 -3.08 22.65 -2.41
C LEU A 167 -2.40 23.34 -3.58
N SER A 168 -1.13 23.07 -3.82
CA SER A 168 -0.39 23.64 -4.97
C SER A 168 -0.98 23.22 -6.31
N ARG A 169 -1.48 21.97 -6.42
CA ARG A 169 -2.21 21.49 -7.59
C ARG A 169 -3.45 22.33 -7.91
N VAL A 170 -4.17 22.73 -6.86
CA VAL A 170 -5.41 23.52 -7.02
C VAL A 170 -5.09 24.99 -7.42
N SER A 171 -3.93 25.51 -6.96
CA SER A 171 -3.63 26.95 -7.09
C SER A 171 -2.87 27.34 -8.37
N TYR A 172 -2.06 26.46 -8.95
CA TYR A 172 -1.05 26.87 -9.93
C TYR A 172 -1.12 26.23 -11.31
N SER A 173 -1.69 25.07 -11.50
CA SER A 173 -1.85 24.44 -12.82
C SER A 173 -2.51 23.06 -12.71
N GLU A 174 -2.92 22.50 -13.86
CA GLU A 174 -3.44 21.13 -13.94
C GLU A 174 -2.37 20.06 -13.64
N GLU A 175 -1.09 20.41 -13.60
CA GLU A 175 0.01 19.49 -13.32
C GLU A 175 0.34 19.45 -11.82
N THR A 176 0.42 18.23 -11.30
CA THR A 176 0.83 18.00 -9.90
C THR A 176 2.34 18.18 -9.77
N PRO A 177 2.83 19.09 -8.89
CA PRO A 177 4.27 19.30 -8.72
C PRO A 177 4.97 18.04 -8.23
N SER A 178 6.24 17.85 -8.62
CA SER A 178 7.06 16.75 -8.10
C SER A 178 7.32 16.91 -6.59
N TRP A 179 7.62 15.83 -5.92
CA TRP A 179 7.97 15.87 -4.50
C TRP A 179 9.20 16.74 -4.22
N HIS A 180 10.17 16.73 -5.14
CA HIS A 180 11.36 17.58 -5.05
C HIS A 180 10.98 19.08 -5.05
N GLN A 181 10.15 19.51 -5.98
CA GLN A 181 9.68 20.89 -6.06
C GLN A 181 8.92 21.33 -4.78
N VAL A 182 8.04 20.44 -4.27
CA VAL A 182 7.28 20.73 -3.04
C VAL A 182 8.23 20.87 -1.84
N THR A 183 9.20 19.97 -1.73
CA THR A 183 10.17 19.98 -0.61
C THR A 183 11.07 21.21 -0.67
N GLU A 184 11.59 21.54 -1.85
CA GLU A 184 12.43 22.72 -2.07
C GLU A 184 11.67 24.01 -1.74
N HIS A 185 10.46 24.15 -2.24
CA HIS A 185 9.62 25.31 -1.96
C HIS A 185 9.29 25.44 -0.47
N PHE A 186 8.98 24.34 0.20
CA PHE A 186 8.72 24.32 1.63
C PHE A 186 9.95 24.71 2.45
N LEU A 187 11.14 24.23 2.08
CA LEU A 187 12.40 24.61 2.73
C LEU A 187 12.72 26.10 2.54
N LEU A 188 12.49 26.64 1.35
CA LEU A 188 12.65 28.07 1.10
C LEU A 188 11.75 28.90 2.02
N LEU A 189 10.47 28.55 2.12
CA LEU A 189 9.52 29.24 3.00
C LEU A 189 9.89 29.16 4.49
N LEU A 190 10.52 28.05 4.92
CA LEU A 190 11.01 27.92 6.31
C LEU A 190 12.29 28.72 6.56
N CYS A 191 13.14 28.86 5.55
CA CYS A 191 14.43 29.56 5.69
C CYS A 191 14.29 31.08 5.50
N GLU A 192 13.31 31.55 4.78
CA GLU A 192 13.08 32.96 4.46
C GLU A 192 13.03 33.85 5.76
N PRO A 193 12.24 33.50 6.78
CA PRO A 193 12.22 34.28 8.03
C PRO A 193 13.55 34.27 8.81
N LEU A 194 14.36 33.20 8.64
CA LEU A 194 15.68 33.11 9.30
C LEU A 194 16.72 33.97 8.61
N LEU A 195 16.65 34.11 7.29
CA LEU A 195 17.54 34.98 6.52
C LEU A 195 17.23 36.45 6.77
N GLU A 196 15.98 36.83 7.00
CA GLU A 196 15.59 38.20 7.36
C GLU A 196 16.06 38.59 8.77
N THR A 197 16.09 37.64 9.72
CA THR A 197 16.55 37.89 11.08
C THR A 197 18.06 38.07 11.18
N GLU A 198 18.86 37.36 10.41
CA GLU A 198 20.32 37.53 10.36
C GLU A 198 20.75 38.87 9.71
N ALA A 199 19.91 39.45 8.85
CA ALA A 199 20.17 40.73 8.22
C ALA A 199 20.03 41.92 9.21
N PHE A 200 19.34 41.73 10.34
CA PHE A 200 19.14 42.76 11.36
C PHE A 200 20.22 42.79 12.44
N ASP A 201 21.01 41.75 12.64
CA ASP A 201 22.06 41.66 13.67
C ASP A 201 23.46 42.13 13.16
N LEU A 202 23.56 42.65 11.94
CA LEU A 202 24.79 43.14 11.30
C LEU A 202 24.80 44.66 11.09
N VAL A 203 23.95 45.44 11.77
CA VAL A 203 23.97 46.91 11.80
C VAL A 203 24.22 47.40 13.26
#